data_706e5460ce1d41d0cb1612b6b8b350e8
#
_entry.id   706e5460ce1d41d0cb1612b6b8b350e8
#
_cell.length_a   1.000
_cell.length_b   1.000
_cell.length_c   1.000
_cell.angle_alpha   90.00
_cell.angle_beta   90.00
_cell.angle_gamma   90.00
#
_symmetry.space_group_name_H-M   'P 1'
#
loop_
_entity.id
_entity.type
_entity.pdbx_description
1 polymer ?
#
loop_
_entity_poly.entity_id
_entity_poly.type
_entity_poly.pdbx_seq_one_letter_code
_entity_poly.pdbx_strand_id
1 'polypeptide(L)'
;RVRLNDTMPPGELAADNPALLHEGWALEANGGLYYDPALPEVQDMVVQGVTEIVQNYDVDGIQFDDYFYPTTDEVFDTESYARYGGGQDLAEWRRANVNTLVQKVYAAVKAVKPEAVFGISPQGNNDNNYSQQYSDVALWLSTPGYVDYIMPQVYWGYNYTLQNGSARVAFENIVD
;
A
#
# COMPACT_ATOMS: atom_id res chain seq x y z
N ARG A 1 5.48 -3.43 -5.39
CA ARG A 1 6.43 -4.54 -5.23
C ARG A 1 7.11 -4.83 -6.57
N VAL A 2 8.46 -4.92 -6.58
CA VAL A 2 9.23 -5.20 -7.80
C VAL A 2 9.51 -6.70 -7.92
N ARG A 3 9.94 -7.34 -6.82
CA ARG A 3 10.10 -8.81 -6.72
C ARG A 3 9.71 -9.29 -5.33
N LEU A 4 9.30 -10.56 -5.25
CA LEU A 4 8.77 -11.16 -4.01
C LEU A 4 9.84 -11.69 -3.07
N ASN A 5 10.97 -12.19 -3.62
CA ASN A 5 12.00 -12.89 -2.85
C ASN A 5 13.33 -12.96 -3.61
N ASP A 6 14.36 -13.48 -2.96
CA ASP A 6 15.72 -13.59 -3.49
C ASP A 6 15.89 -14.61 -4.62
N THR A 7 14.87 -15.43 -4.92
CA THR A 7 14.93 -16.39 -6.02
C THR A 7 14.75 -15.74 -7.40
N MET A 8 14.35 -14.45 -7.43
CA MET A 8 14.33 -13.65 -8.65
C MET A 8 15.45 -12.60 -8.58
N PRO A 9 16.63 -12.89 -9.11
CA PRO A 9 17.71 -11.92 -9.13
C PRO A 9 17.35 -10.70 -10.01
N PRO A 10 17.94 -9.53 -9.74
CA PRO A 10 17.66 -8.30 -10.50
C PRO A 10 17.81 -8.44 -12.01
N GLY A 11 18.69 -9.35 -12.48
CA GLY A 11 18.89 -9.62 -13.89
C GLY A 11 17.71 -10.32 -14.60
N GLU A 12 16.69 -10.77 -13.85
CA GLU A 12 15.45 -11.33 -14.42
C GLU A 12 14.36 -10.26 -14.63
N LEU A 13 14.58 -9.03 -14.15
CA LEU A 13 13.68 -7.91 -14.43
C LEU A 13 13.83 -7.48 -15.89
N ALA A 14 12.73 -7.05 -16.50
CA ALA A 14 12.76 -6.46 -17.82
C ALA A 14 13.72 -5.26 -17.85
N ALA A 15 14.47 -5.08 -18.95
CA ALA A 15 15.50 -4.05 -19.03
C ALA A 15 14.94 -2.61 -18.88
N ASP A 16 13.67 -2.43 -19.17
CA ASP A 16 12.93 -1.17 -19.02
C ASP A 16 12.20 -1.05 -17.69
N ASN A 17 12.43 -1.99 -16.74
CA ASN A 17 11.81 -1.91 -15.43
C ASN A 17 12.30 -0.66 -14.68
N PRO A 18 11.39 0.19 -14.16
CA PRO A 18 11.77 1.43 -13.46
C PRO A 18 12.74 1.23 -12.30
N ALA A 19 12.70 0.08 -11.61
CA ALA A 19 13.64 -0.24 -10.53
C ALA A 19 15.09 -0.41 -11.01
N LEU A 20 15.30 -0.70 -12.31
CA LEU A 20 16.64 -0.77 -12.92
C LEU A 20 17.06 0.56 -13.54
N LEU A 21 16.09 1.36 -13.98
CA LEU A 21 16.35 2.63 -14.66
C LEU A 21 16.59 3.79 -13.67
N HIS A 22 16.05 3.69 -12.46
CA HIS A 22 16.08 4.74 -11.46
C HIS A 22 16.67 4.23 -10.15
N GLU A 23 17.95 4.59 -9.92
CA GLU A 23 18.64 4.27 -8.68
C GLU A 23 17.90 4.86 -7.47
N GLY A 24 17.73 4.06 -6.41
CA GLY A 24 17.05 4.46 -5.18
C GLY A 24 15.53 4.42 -5.21
N TRP A 25 14.88 4.11 -6.36
CA TRP A 25 13.43 3.96 -6.38
C TRP A 25 12.94 2.68 -5.73
N ALA A 26 13.76 1.65 -5.71
CA ALA A 26 13.43 0.36 -5.11
C ALA A 26 14.46 -0.03 -4.05
N LEU A 27 13.97 -0.50 -2.92
CA LEU A 27 14.72 -0.83 -1.72
C LEU A 27 14.53 -2.31 -1.37
N GLU A 28 15.56 -2.93 -0.80
CA GLU A 28 15.47 -4.32 -0.36
C GLU A 28 14.88 -4.43 1.05
N ALA A 29 13.97 -5.37 1.24
CA ALA A 29 13.44 -5.74 2.54
C ALA A 29 12.97 -7.20 2.54
N ASN A 30 13.27 -7.93 3.60
CA ASN A 30 12.79 -9.32 3.81
C ASN A 30 13.03 -10.23 2.58
N GLY A 31 14.17 -10.07 1.90
CA GLY A 31 14.51 -10.82 0.70
C GLY A 31 13.74 -10.41 -0.56
N GLY A 32 12.90 -9.40 -0.50
CA GLY A 32 12.19 -8.84 -1.64
C GLY A 32 12.73 -7.48 -2.07
N LEU A 33 12.26 -6.98 -3.20
CA LEU A 33 12.56 -5.65 -3.72
C LEU A 33 11.25 -4.87 -3.84
N TYR A 34 11.20 -3.68 -3.27
CA TYR A 34 10.00 -2.87 -3.14
C TYR A 34 10.26 -1.43 -3.57
N TYR A 35 9.34 -0.83 -4.30
CA TYR A 35 9.40 0.61 -4.53
C TYR A 35 9.22 1.37 -3.21
N ASP A 36 9.98 2.46 -3.05
CA ASP A 36 9.87 3.33 -1.90
C ASP A 36 8.60 4.21 -2.00
N PRO A 37 7.60 4.01 -1.14
CA PRO A 37 6.35 4.76 -1.22
C PRO A 37 6.48 6.21 -0.78
N ALA A 38 7.62 6.61 -0.24
CA ALA A 38 7.89 7.98 0.16
C ALA A 38 8.35 8.88 -1.00
N LEU A 39 8.82 8.26 -2.11
CA LEU A 39 9.31 9.04 -3.25
C LEU A 39 8.14 9.58 -4.09
N PRO A 40 8.05 10.90 -4.31
CA PRO A 40 7.03 11.49 -5.17
C PRO A 40 6.99 10.87 -6.57
N GLU A 41 8.15 10.58 -7.15
CA GLU A 41 8.31 10.00 -8.48
C GLU A 41 7.73 8.57 -8.54
N VAL A 42 7.91 7.79 -7.47
CA VAL A 42 7.31 6.45 -7.34
C VAL A 42 5.79 6.55 -7.20
N GLN A 43 5.30 7.47 -6.38
CA GLN A 43 3.86 7.71 -6.26
C GLN A 43 3.26 8.11 -7.61
N ASP A 44 3.91 9.02 -8.34
CA ASP A 44 3.45 9.49 -9.65
C ASP A 44 3.47 8.37 -10.69
N MET A 45 4.46 7.48 -10.66
CA MET A 45 4.48 6.27 -11.51
C MET A 45 3.27 5.37 -11.23
N VAL A 46 2.92 5.14 -9.96
CA VAL A 46 1.73 4.34 -9.61
C VAL A 46 0.45 5.02 -10.10
N VAL A 47 0.33 6.32 -9.90
CA VAL A 47 -0.82 7.12 -10.36
C VAL A 47 -0.95 7.06 -11.88
N GLN A 48 0.16 7.17 -12.61
CA GLN A 48 0.16 7.05 -14.07
C GLN A 48 -0.33 5.68 -14.53
N GLY A 49 0.15 4.60 -13.92
CA GLY A 49 -0.30 3.24 -14.26
C GLY A 49 -1.80 3.04 -14.02
N VAL A 50 -2.33 3.54 -12.89
CA VAL A 50 -3.77 3.51 -12.61
C VAL A 50 -4.55 4.33 -13.64
N THR A 51 -4.07 5.53 -13.93
CA THR A 51 -4.69 6.43 -14.92
C THR A 51 -4.76 5.77 -16.30
N GLU A 52 -3.68 5.13 -16.73
CA GLU A 52 -3.61 4.39 -17.99
C GLU A 52 -4.66 3.28 -18.06
N ILE A 53 -4.82 2.50 -16.99
CA ILE A 53 -5.82 1.43 -16.92
C ILE A 53 -7.23 2.01 -17.06
N VAL A 54 -7.58 3.03 -16.29
CA VAL A 54 -8.92 3.62 -16.31
C VAL A 54 -9.24 4.30 -17.64
N GLN A 55 -8.23 4.87 -18.31
CA GLN A 55 -8.39 5.54 -19.60
C GLN A 55 -8.58 4.57 -20.77
N ASN A 56 -7.86 3.43 -20.77
CA ASN A 56 -7.74 2.56 -21.94
C ASN A 56 -8.58 1.29 -21.86
N TYR A 57 -9.10 0.95 -20.67
CA TYR A 57 -9.89 -0.27 -20.45
C TYR A 57 -11.24 0.06 -19.84
N ASP A 58 -12.27 -0.68 -20.23
CA ASP A 58 -13.62 -0.55 -19.67
C ASP A 58 -13.71 -1.28 -18.33
N VAL A 59 -13.12 -0.66 -17.31
CA VAL A 59 -13.13 -1.17 -15.93
C VAL A 59 -14.15 -0.41 -15.09
N ASP A 60 -14.83 -1.10 -14.16
CA ASP A 60 -15.76 -0.49 -13.22
C ASP A 60 -15.04 0.16 -12.03
N GLY A 61 -13.78 -0.21 -11.80
CA GLY A 61 -12.99 0.33 -10.70
C GLY A 61 -11.58 -0.22 -10.62
N ILE A 62 -10.86 0.28 -9.62
CA ILE A 62 -9.50 -0.13 -9.28
C ILE A 62 -9.51 -0.61 -7.82
N GLN A 63 -8.80 -1.69 -7.54
CA GLN A 63 -8.58 -2.17 -6.18
C GLN A 63 -7.10 -2.33 -5.91
N PHE A 64 -6.66 -1.82 -4.76
CA PHE A 64 -5.33 -2.10 -4.23
C PHE A 64 -5.39 -3.20 -3.17
N ASP A 65 -4.28 -3.94 -3.08
CA ASP A 65 -4.00 -4.88 -2.01
C ASP A 65 -3.42 -4.15 -0.78
N ASP A 66 -2.98 -4.87 0.24
CA ASP A 66 -2.68 -4.35 1.56
C ASP A 66 -1.21 -3.97 1.80
N TYR A 67 -0.30 -4.23 0.87
CA TYR A 67 1.14 -4.08 1.12
C TYR A 67 1.68 -2.73 0.61
N PHE A 68 1.70 -1.72 1.47
CA PHE A 68 2.34 -0.42 1.17
C PHE A 68 3.80 -0.39 1.64
N TYR A 69 4.05 -0.55 2.95
CA TYR A 69 5.39 -0.74 3.49
C TYR A 69 5.65 -2.22 3.79
N PRO A 70 6.81 -2.77 3.38
CA PRO A 70 7.11 -4.19 3.57
C PRO A 70 7.68 -4.52 4.95
N THR A 71 8.09 -3.53 5.73
CA THR A 71 8.82 -3.69 6.98
C THR A 71 8.66 -2.49 7.90
N THR A 72 8.85 -2.72 9.20
CA THR A 72 8.98 -1.68 10.21
C THR A 72 10.42 -1.29 10.50
N ASP A 73 11.39 -1.94 9.85
CA ASP A 73 12.81 -1.63 10.01
C ASP A 73 13.07 -0.15 9.65
N GLU A 74 13.68 0.58 10.57
CA GLU A 74 13.98 2.00 10.41
C GLU A 74 15.06 2.27 9.34
N VAL A 75 15.85 1.24 9.01
CA VAL A 75 16.91 1.35 7.99
C VAL A 75 16.33 1.34 6.58
N PHE A 76 15.13 0.80 6.38
CA PHE A 76 14.53 0.59 5.06
C PHE A 76 14.53 1.85 4.18
N ASP A 77 14.04 2.96 4.70
CA ASP A 77 13.83 4.20 3.97
C ASP A 77 14.61 5.39 4.56
N THR A 78 15.77 5.11 5.18
CA THR A 78 16.61 6.11 5.87
C THR A 78 16.95 7.31 4.99
N GLU A 79 17.28 7.09 3.71
CA GLU A 79 17.64 8.17 2.79
C GLU A 79 16.45 9.07 2.47
N SER A 80 15.30 8.46 2.19
CA SER A 80 14.06 9.19 1.92
C SER A 80 13.58 9.95 3.15
N TYR A 81 13.68 9.32 4.33
CA TYR A 81 13.33 9.97 5.59
C TYR A 81 14.26 11.14 5.90
N ALA A 82 15.57 11.00 5.69
CA ALA A 82 16.52 12.10 5.86
C ALA A 82 16.21 13.28 4.93
N ARG A 83 15.73 12.99 3.71
CA ARG A 83 15.43 14.00 2.70
C ARG A 83 14.06 14.65 2.88
N TYR A 84 13.04 13.89 3.27
CA TYR A 84 11.64 14.33 3.24
C TYR A 84 10.93 14.27 4.61
N GLY A 85 11.51 13.63 5.62
CA GLY A 85 10.90 13.41 6.93
C GLY A 85 10.64 14.68 7.74
N GLY A 86 11.43 15.75 7.52
CA GLY A 86 11.19 17.07 8.12
C GLY A 86 11.18 17.09 9.65
N GLY A 87 11.74 16.07 10.32
CA GLY A 87 11.74 15.94 11.78
C GLY A 87 10.45 15.35 12.37
N GLN A 88 9.55 14.84 11.53
CA GLN A 88 8.37 14.10 11.98
C GLN A 88 8.79 12.77 12.62
N ASP A 89 7.89 12.18 13.44
CA ASP A 89 8.01 10.78 13.83
C ASP A 89 8.01 9.88 12.59
N LEU A 90 8.89 8.85 12.57
CA LEU A 90 9.06 8.00 11.41
C LEU A 90 7.76 7.26 11.02
N ALA A 91 7.03 6.74 12.01
CA ALA A 91 5.80 6.01 11.75
C ALA A 91 4.68 6.95 11.24
N GLU A 92 4.58 8.17 11.78
CA GLU A 92 3.65 9.18 11.28
C GLU A 92 3.99 9.61 9.85
N TRP A 93 5.27 9.81 9.57
CA TRP A 93 5.73 10.18 8.23
C TRP A 93 5.44 9.06 7.21
N ARG A 94 5.68 7.79 7.56
CA ARG A 94 5.34 6.66 6.69
C ARG A 94 3.83 6.58 6.42
N ARG A 95 3.00 6.78 7.45
CA ARG A 95 1.53 6.85 7.26
C ARG A 95 1.13 8.01 6.36
N ALA A 96 1.73 9.18 6.53
CA ALA A 96 1.45 10.33 5.68
C ALA A 96 1.80 10.06 4.20
N ASN A 97 2.89 9.34 3.91
CA ASN A 97 3.26 8.95 2.55
C ASN A 97 2.23 8.01 1.93
N VAL A 98 1.78 7.00 2.68
CA VAL A 98 0.73 6.07 2.22
C VAL A 98 -0.59 6.82 2.00
N ASN A 99 -1.00 7.66 2.95
CA ASN A 99 -2.21 8.47 2.83
C ASN A 99 -2.16 9.38 1.58
N THR A 100 -1.01 9.99 1.32
CA THR A 100 -0.81 10.83 0.12
C THR A 100 -0.96 10.01 -1.17
N LEU A 101 -0.36 8.83 -1.24
CA LEU A 101 -0.49 7.94 -2.39
C LEU A 101 -1.95 7.55 -2.62
N VAL A 102 -2.68 7.14 -1.57
CA VAL A 102 -4.09 6.74 -1.65
C VAL A 102 -4.96 7.90 -2.16
N GLN A 103 -4.77 9.11 -1.64
CA GLN A 103 -5.48 10.30 -2.11
C GLN A 103 -5.18 10.63 -3.58
N LYS A 104 -3.91 10.55 -3.99
CA LYS A 104 -3.51 10.79 -5.40
C LYS A 104 -4.19 9.81 -6.35
N VAL A 105 -4.22 8.53 -5.98
CA VAL A 105 -4.87 7.48 -6.79
C VAL A 105 -6.37 7.72 -6.87
N TYR A 106 -7.04 7.96 -5.74
CA TYR A 106 -8.46 8.28 -5.72
C TYR A 106 -8.78 9.46 -6.64
N ALA A 107 -8.05 10.56 -6.48
CA ALA A 107 -8.26 11.77 -7.30
C ALA A 107 -8.04 11.50 -8.79
N ALA A 108 -7.04 10.71 -9.16
CA ALA A 108 -6.75 10.36 -10.55
C ALA A 108 -7.86 9.49 -11.16
N VAL A 109 -8.36 8.48 -10.44
CA VAL A 109 -9.48 7.65 -10.88
C VAL A 109 -10.72 8.51 -11.14
N LYS A 110 -11.08 9.37 -10.17
CA LYS A 110 -12.26 10.23 -10.26
C LYS A 110 -12.14 11.31 -11.34
N ALA A 111 -10.94 11.76 -11.63
CA ALA A 111 -10.70 12.74 -12.72
C ALA A 111 -10.92 12.15 -14.11
N VAL A 112 -10.62 10.86 -14.30
CA VAL A 112 -10.76 10.17 -15.58
C VAL A 112 -12.17 9.60 -15.79
N LYS A 113 -12.68 8.88 -14.77
CA LYS A 113 -13.95 8.17 -14.80
C LYS A 113 -14.66 8.35 -13.44
N PRO A 114 -15.46 9.41 -13.26
CA PRO A 114 -16.07 9.75 -11.96
C PRO A 114 -16.89 8.63 -11.33
N GLU A 115 -17.50 7.76 -12.15
CA GLU A 115 -18.30 6.62 -11.73
C GLU A 115 -17.46 5.40 -11.33
N ALA A 116 -16.19 5.30 -11.77
CA ALA A 116 -15.33 4.20 -11.39
C ALA A 116 -15.03 4.25 -9.89
N VAL A 117 -15.09 3.07 -9.25
CA VAL A 117 -14.84 2.97 -7.81
C VAL A 117 -13.36 2.66 -7.53
N PHE A 118 -12.83 3.23 -6.44
CA PHE A 118 -11.52 2.87 -5.92
C PHE A 118 -11.64 2.30 -4.52
N GLY A 119 -11.09 1.11 -4.31
CA GLY A 119 -11.10 0.44 -3.02
C GLY A 119 -9.75 -0.15 -2.66
N ILE A 120 -9.62 -0.47 -1.38
CA ILE A 120 -8.44 -1.13 -0.82
C ILE A 120 -8.87 -2.38 -0.04
N SER A 121 -8.09 -3.46 -0.20
CA SER A 121 -8.27 -4.72 0.53
C SER A 121 -7.16 -4.82 1.60
N PRO A 122 -7.33 -4.18 2.77
CA PRO A 122 -6.36 -4.23 3.85
C PRO A 122 -6.40 -5.57 4.57
N GLN A 123 -5.39 -5.84 5.40
CA GLN A 123 -5.46 -7.00 6.31
C GLN A 123 -6.70 -6.91 7.21
N GLY A 124 -7.25 -8.09 7.58
CA GLY A 124 -8.32 -8.17 8.56
C GLY A 124 -7.92 -7.73 9.97
N ASN A 125 -6.64 -7.63 10.27
CA ASN A 125 -6.14 -7.09 11.54
C ASN A 125 -5.79 -5.60 11.39
N ASN A 126 -6.70 -4.73 11.83
CA ASN A 126 -6.52 -3.29 11.70
C ASN A 126 -5.35 -2.72 12.51
N ASP A 127 -4.99 -3.32 13.64
CA ASP A 127 -3.80 -2.91 14.42
C ASP A 127 -2.52 -3.11 13.59
N ASN A 128 -2.44 -4.22 12.85
CA ASN A 128 -1.31 -4.47 11.95
C ASN A 128 -1.30 -3.51 10.75
N ASN A 129 -2.46 -3.17 10.20
CA ASN A 129 -2.55 -2.17 9.13
C ASN A 129 -1.90 -0.86 9.59
N TYR A 130 -2.28 -0.36 10.75
CA TYR A 130 -1.80 0.91 11.28
C TYR A 130 -0.33 0.87 11.72
N SER A 131 0.07 -0.18 12.46
CA SER A 131 1.38 -0.24 13.13
C SER A 131 2.48 -0.89 12.30
N GLN A 132 2.15 -1.82 11.39
CA GLN A 132 3.13 -2.60 10.64
C GLN A 132 3.21 -2.21 9.15
N GLN A 133 2.08 -1.79 8.58
CA GLN A 133 1.99 -1.45 7.16
C GLN A 133 1.78 0.04 6.91
N TYR A 134 1.62 0.81 7.99
CA TYR A 134 1.41 2.26 7.95
C TYR A 134 0.17 2.67 7.15
N SER A 135 -0.85 1.81 7.18
CA SER A 135 -2.13 1.97 6.48
C SER A 135 -3.19 2.46 7.45
N ASP A 136 -3.59 3.72 7.34
CA ASP A 136 -4.60 4.34 8.20
C ASP A 136 -6.01 4.12 7.65
N VAL A 137 -6.48 2.87 7.77
CA VAL A 137 -7.79 2.45 7.26
C VAL A 137 -8.95 3.25 7.90
N ALA A 138 -8.81 3.60 9.17
CA ALA A 138 -9.82 4.40 9.88
C ALA A 138 -9.96 5.80 9.27
N LEU A 139 -8.83 6.45 8.96
CA LEU A 139 -8.83 7.74 8.26
C LEU A 139 -9.48 7.61 6.88
N TRP A 140 -9.12 6.59 6.11
CA TRP A 140 -9.62 6.43 4.74
C TRP A 140 -11.13 6.21 4.69
N LEU A 141 -11.70 5.49 5.68
CA LEU A 141 -13.14 5.26 5.79
C LEU A 141 -13.92 6.48 6.31
N SER A 142 -13.29 7.27 7.18
CA SER A 142 -13.97 8.40 7.83
C SER A 142 -13.87 9.73 7.06
N THR A 143 -12.99 9.78 6.06
CA THR A 143 -12.66 11.03 5.35
C THR A 143 -12.87 10.88 3.84
N PRO A 144 -13.71 11.71 3.20
CA PRO A 144 -13.87 11.69 1.74
C PRO A 144 -12.53 11.94 1.01
N GLY A 145 -12.38 11.31 -0.15
CA GLY A 145 -11.21 11.54 -1.02
C GLY A 145 -10.10 10.51 -0.88
N TYR A 146 -10.32 9.43 -0.15
CA TYR A 146 -9.39 8.31 -0.04
C TYR A 146 -9.87 7.07 -0.79
N VAL A 147 -11.04 6.56 -0.45
CA VAL A 147 -11.60 5.32 -1.03
C VAL A 147 -13.11 5.43 -1.16
N ASP A 148 -13.70 4.60 -2.03
CA ASP A 148 -15.14 4.39 -2.10
C ASP A 148 -15.58 3.21 -1.23
N TYR A 149 -14.68 2.23 -1.01
CA TYR A 149 -14.94 1.07 -0.17
C TYR A 149 -13.66 0.47 0.40
N ILE A 150 -13.80 -0.31 1.46
CA ILE A 150 -12.77 -1.18 2.03
C ILE A 150 -13.26 -2.62 2.03
N MET A 151 -12.39 -3.56 1.65
CA MET A 151 -12.68 -5.00 1.62
C MET A 151 -11.64 -5.75 2.47
N PRO A 152 -11.82 -5.84 3.80
CA PRO A 152 -10.84 -6.47 4.67
C PRO A 152 -10.59 -7.93 4.32
N GLN A 153 -9.33 -8.35 4.33
CA GLN A 153 -8.94 -9.74 4.08
C GLN A 153 -9.18 -10.57 5.34
N VAL A 154 -10.38 -11.08 5.48
CA VAL A 154 -10.78 -11.95 6.61
C VAL A 154 -10.70 -13.40 6.16
N TYR A 155 -9.62 -14.09 6.53
CA TYR A 155 -9.38 -15.49 6.16
C TYR A 155 -9.86 -16.49 7.21
N TRP A 156 -10.53 -16.03 8.25
CA TRP A 156 -10.98 -16.83 9.38
C TRP A 156 -12.50 -16.90 9.43
N GLY A 157 -13.01 -18.06 9.84
CA GLY A 157 -14.46 -18.28 10.02
C GLY A 157 -14.97 -17.74 11.36
N TYR A 158 -16.28 -17.91 11.55
CA TYR A 158 -16.94 -17.66 12.83
C TYR A 158 -16.36 -18.55 13.95
N ASN A 159 -16.26 -17.98 15.15
CA ASN A 159 -15.72 -18.66 16.34
C ASN A 159 -14.27 -19.15 16.19
N TYR A 160 -13.51 -18.62 15.24
CA TYR A 160 -12.11 -18.98 15.07
C TYR A 160 -11.30 -18.50 16.28
N THR A 161 -10.41 -19.37 16.78
CA THR A 161 -9.47 -19.02 17.84
C THR A 161 -8.03 -19.29 17.43
N LEU A 162 -7.15 -18.37 17.75
CA LEU A 162 -5.71 -18.54 17.63
C LEU A 162 -5.21 -19.61 18.61
N GLN A 163 -3.99 -20.11 18.42
CA GLN A 163 -3.36 -21.09 19.32
C GLN A 163 -3.29 -20.65 20.78
N ASN A 164 -3.25 -19.34 21.03
CA ASN A 164 -3.28 -18.76 22.38
C ASN A 164 -4.71 -18.57 22.93
N GLY A 165 -5.72 -19.09 22.26
CA GLY A 165 -7.14 -18.99 22.64
C GLY A 165 -7.82 -17.65 22.33
N SER A 166 -7.12 -16.69 21.73
CA SER A 166 -7.69 -15.40 21.34
C SER A 166 -8.59 -15.54 20.12
N ALA A 167 -9.80 -15.00 20.16
CA ALA A 167 -10.76 -14.93 19.07
C ALA A 167 -10.67 -13.62 18.25
N ARG A 168 -9.65 -12.79 18.47
CA ARG A 168 -9.54 -11.44 17.86
C ARG A 168 -9.59 -11.42 16.34
N VAL A 169 -9.26 -12.53 15.69
CA VAL A 169 -9.26 -12.66 14.21
C VAL A 169 -10.47 -13.43 13.69
N ALA A 170 -11.39 -13.85 14.57
CA ALA A 170 -12.65 -14.45 14.13
C ALA A 170 -13.44 -13.44 13.27
N PHE A 171 -14.16 -13.95 12.27
CA PHE A 171 -14.87 -13.11 11.31
C PHE A 171 -15.71 -12.03 11.99
N GLU A 172 -16.53 -12.43 12.97
CA GLU A 172 -17.43 -11.55 13.72
C GLU A 172 -16.69 -10.42 14.48
N ASN A 173 -15.44 -10.64 14.88
CA ASN A 173 -14.66 -9.63 15.63
C ASN A 173 -13.86 -8.69 14.72
N ILE A 174 -13.85 -8.94 13.42
CA ILE A 174 -13.17 -8.07 12.46
C ILE A 174 -14.17 -7.15 11.75
N VAL A 175 -15.41 -7.61 11.56
CA VAL A 175 -16.42 -6.89 10.78
C VAL A 175 -17.36 -6.03 11.64
N ASP A 176 -17.32 -6.17 12.97
CA ASP A 176 -18.01 -5.32 13.94
C ASP A 176 -17.23 -4.02 14.21
#